data_35c090c9dd3afc0800b85a9db986897c
#
_entry.id   35c090c9dd3afc0800b85a9db986897c
#
_cell.length_a   1.000
_cell.length_b   1.000
_cell.length_c   1.000
_cell.angle_alpha   90.00
_cell.angle_beta   90.00
_cell.angle_gamma   90.00
#
_symmetry.space_group_name_H-M   'P 1'
#
loop_
_entity.id
_entity.type
_entity.pdbx_description
1 polymer ?
#
loop_
_entity_poly.entity_id
_entity_poly.type
_entity_poly.pdbx_seq_one_letter_code
_entity_poly.pdbx_strand_id
1 'polypeptide(L)'
;MTLQDVSNHLGVSWDTVKEIHSSYLERHYSPPSLDGVENIGIDEFAVKKGHVYKTIVVDLDSGRVIYVGEGKGTKALKKFWRKVKRKNIKIKHVATDLSAAFIASVMENCPDAVHVFDHFHVVKLMNEKLDDIRRKVYSMEKDINKRKVLKGTRYLLLGNGADIFDKQHKTRLENALAMNEPLSKAYYLKEQLRQIWPQPTKDMAEKVLDDWIRQAEQSKIVQLQKMAIPIRKESLPGTIAI
;
A
#
# COMPACT_ATOMS: atom_id res chain seq x y z
N MET A 1 28.24 -1.34 10.70
CA MET A 1 28.83 -1.78 12.00
C MET A 1 27.71 -1.82 13.02
N THR A 2 27.49 -2.93 13.69
CA THR A 2 26.48 -3.07 14.74
C THR A 2 27.01 -2.50 16.07
N LEU A 3 26.11 -2.23 17.05
CA LEU A 3 26.56 -1.85 18.39
C LEU A 3 27.44 -2.92 19.03
N GLN A 4 27.23 -4.18 18.71
CA GLN A 4 28.10 -5.29 19.17
C GLN A 4 29.49 -5.22 18.55
N ASP A 5 29.61 -4.87 17.27
CA ASP A 5 30.92 -4.72 16.62
C ASP A 5 31.70 -3.57 17.25
N VAL A 6 31.02 -2.46 17.56
CA VAL A 6 31.63 -1.31 18.28
C VAL A 6 32.09 -1.71 19.66
N SER A 7 31.26 -2.41 20.43
CA SER A 7 31.57 -2.94 21.76
C SER A 7 32.82 -3.82 21.70
N ASN A 8 32.86 -4.75 20.79
CA ASN A 8 34.01 -5.67 20.61
C ASN A 8 35.29 -4.90 20.20
N HIS A 9 35.16 -3.91 19.31
CA HIS A 9 36.33 -3.14 18.82
C HIS A 9 36.92 -2.23 19.89
N LEU A 10 36.07 -1.64 20.73
CA LEU A 10 36.50 -0.70 21.76
C LEU A 10 36.77 -1.36 23.12
N GLY A 11 36.46 -2.63 23.28
CA GLY A 11 36.66 -3.36 24.56
C GLY A 11 35.74 -2.85 25.70
N VAL A 12 34.60 -2.24 25.36
CA VAL A 12 33.61 -1.74 26.34
C VAL A 12 32.35 -2.57 26.29
N SER A 13 31.51 -2.50 27.36
CA SER A 13 30.26 -3.27 27.36
C SER A 13 29.30 -2.80 26.28
N TRP A 14 28.47 -3.71 25.77
CA TRP A 14 27.40 -3.38 24.80
C TRP A 14 26.42 -2.34 25.37
N ASP A 15 26.10 -2.42 26.67
CA ASP A 15 25.23 -1.46 27.35
C ASP A 15 25.84 -0.06 27.36
N THR A 16 27.12 0.07 27.59
CA THR A 16 27.83 1.38 27.50
C THR A 16 27.74 2.00 26.13
N VAL A 17 27.99 1.21 25.08
CA VAL A 17 27.85 1.69 23.69
C VAL A 17 26.40 2.11 23.39
N LYS A 18 25.42 1.31 23.84
CA LYS A 18 23.99 1.60 23.68
C LYS A 18 23.59 2.87 24.39
N GLU A 19 23.99 3.10 25.63
CA GLU A 19 23.65 4.29 26.39
C GLU A 19 24.26 5.56 25.77
N ILE A 20 25.50 5.52 25.35
CA ILE A 20 26.15 6.64 24.65
C ILE A 20 25.43 6.94 23.35
N HIS A 21 25.11 5.90 22.57
CA HIS A 21 24.39 6.06 21.30
C HIS A 21 22.97 6.60 21.50
N SER A 22 22.24 6.12 22.51
CA SER A 22 20.90 6.61 22.85
C SER A 22 20.94 8.08 23.27
N SER A 23 21.88 8.46 24.14
CA SER A 23 22.07 9.84 24.57
C SER A 23 22.48 10.78 23.43
N TYR A 24 23.26 10.28 22.47
CA TYR A 24 23.58 11.01 21.25
C TYR A 24 22.34 11.25 20.40
N LEU A 25 21.53 10.20 20.15
CA LEU A 25 20.30 10.30 19.38
C LEU A 25 19.28 11.25 20.04
N GLU A 26 19.10 11.16 21.35
CA GLU A 26 18.21 12.05 22.11
C GLU A 26 18.62 13.53 22.02
N ARG A 27 19.90 13.82 22.03
CA ARG A 27 20.42 15.20 21.90
C ARG A 27 20.34 15.76 20.50
N HIS A 28 20.55 14.92 19.47
CA HIS A 28 20.61 15.37 18.09
C HIS A 28 19.26 15.27 17.35
N TYR A 29 18.39 14.37 17.79
CA TYR A 29 17.07 14.13 17.18
C TYR A 29 15.97 14.44 18.20
N SER A 30 15.82 15.71 18.55
CA SER A 30 14.69 16.19 19.34
C SER A 30 13.36 15.74 18.70
N PRO A 31 12.28 15.55 19.51
CA PRO A 31 10.96 15.28 18.95
C PRO A 31 10.64 16.30 17.86
N PRO A 32 10.36 15.90 16.63
CA PRO A 32 10.18 16.82 15.53
C PRO A 32 9.02 17.75 15.79
N SER A 33 9.20 19.05 15.44
CA SER A 33 8.08 19.99 15.42
C SER A 33 7.07 19.55 14.38
N LEU A 34 5.79 19.80 14.67
CA LEU A 34 4.70 19.67 13.70
C LEU A 34 4.38 21.01 13.03
N ASP A 35 5.11 22.06 13.34
CA ASP A 35 4.81 23.41 12.83
C ASP A 35 5.06 23.43 11.32
N GLY A 36 4.05 23.88 10.56
CA GLY A 36 4.08 23.92 9.10
C GLY A 36 3.82 22.59 8.40
N VAL A 37 3.52 21.50 9.13
CA VAL A 37 3.19 20.21 8.52
C VAL A 37 1.76 20.26 7.99
N GLU A 38 1.60 20.07 6.68
CA GLU A 38 0.32 20.06 5.98
C GLU A 38 0.02 18.73 5.28
N ASN A 39 1.08 18.01 4.85
CA ASN A 39 0.98 16.80 4.03
C ASN A 39 1.66 15.64 4.78
N ILE A 40 0.90 14.62 5.13
CA ILE A 40 1.42 13.49 5.91
C ILE A 40 1.20 12.15 5.22
N GLY A 41 2.16 11.25 5.42
CA GLY A 41 2.04 9.83 5.10
C GLY A 41 1.95 9.00 6.37
N ILE A 42 1.07 8.01 6.40
CA ILE A 42 0.90 7.07 7.52
C ILE A 42 1.15 5.67 6.98
N ASP A 43 2.08 4.94 7.60
CA ASP A 43 2.42 3.57 7.23
C ASP A 43 2.77 2.73 8.47
N GLU A 44 2.84 1.42 8.32
CA GLU A 44 3.26 0.51 9.37
C GLU A 44 4.44 -0.36 8.93
N PHE A 45 5.34 -0.64 9.86
CA PHE A 45 6.45 -1.55 9.61
C PHE A 45 6.64 -2.55 10.75
N ALA A 46 7.11 -3.75 10.38
CA ALA A 46 7.43 -4.80 11.33
C ALA A 46 8.82 -4.57 11.93
N VAL A 47 8.91 -4.50 13.26
CA VAL A 47 10.18 -4.32 13.99
C VAL A 47 10.88 -5.65 14.22
N LYS A 48 10.10 -6.73 14.41
CA LYS A 48 10.60 -8.09 14.68
C LYS A 48 9.74 -9.14 14.00
N LYS A 49 10.33 -10.31 13.72
CA LYS A 49 9.55 -11.52 13.40
C LYS A 49 8.60 -11.82 14.57
N GLY A 50 7.33 -12.11 14.29
CA GLY A 50 6.31 -12.36 15.32
C GLY A 50 5.31 -11.22 15.52
N HIS A 51 5.04 -10.43 14.46
CA HIS A 51 3.95 -9.44 14.42
C HIS A 51 4.10 -8.25 15.39
N VAL A 52 5.32 -7.85 15.71
CA VAL A 52 5.58 -6.59 16.42
C VAL A 52 5.69 -5.46 15.40
N TYR A 53 4.66 -4.62 15.36
CA TYR A 53 4.55 -3.51 14.41
C TYR A 53 4.70 -2.17 15.11
N LYS A 54 5.17 -1.17 14.34
CA LYS A 54 5.07 0.25 14.69
C LYS A 54 4.41 0.99 13.54
N THR A 55 3.64 2.00 13.89
CA THR A 55 3.05 2.94 12.92
C THR A 55 3.92 4.18 12.87
N ILE A 56 4.24 4.64 11.67
CA ILE A 56 4.98 5.88 11.45
C ILE A 56 4.07 6.93 10.82
N VAL A 57 4.35 8.19 11.14
CA VAL A 57 3.81 9.33 10.40
C VAL A 57 4.98 10.13 9.87
N VAL A 58 4.96 10.39 8.58
CA VAL A 58 6.00 11.11 7.84
C VAL A 58 5.42 12.40 7.33
N ASP A 59 6.17 13.49 7.45
CA ASP A 59 5.92 14.73 6.72
C ASP A 59 6.36 14.53 5.26
N LEU A 60 5.43 14.56 4.33
CA LEU A 60 5.68 14.25 2.91
C LEU A 60 6.48 15.35 2.21
N ASP A 61 6.44 16.58 2.72
CA ASP A 61 7.19 17.68 2.13
C ASP A 61 8.68 17.63 2.46
N SER A 62 9.00 17.23 3.69
CA SER A 62 10.40 17.16 4.16
C SER A 62 10.97 15.75 4.20
N GLY A 63 10.15 14.71 4.08
CA GLY A 63 10.54 13.31 4.24
C GLY A 63 10.86 12.90 5.70
N ARG A 64 10.61 13.78 6.69
CA ARG A 64 10.94 13.50 8.09
C ARG A 64 9.89 12.64 8.75
N VAL A 65 10.32 11.66 9.56
CA VAL A 65 9.43 10.94 10.47
C VAL A 65 9.07 11.90 11.63
N ILE A 66 7.79 12.25 11.73
CA ILE A 66 7.25 13.19 12.72
C ILE A 66 6.57 12.50 13.91
N TYR A 67 6.28 11.22 13.77
CA TYR A 67 5.71 10.42 14.86
C TYR A 67 5.98 8.93 14.65
N VAL A 68 6.19 8.22 15.77
CA VAL A 68 6.25 6.75 15.81
C VAL A 68 5.33 6.26 16.92
N GLY A 69 4.34 5.44 16.57
CA GLY A 69 3.38 4.82 17.48
C GLY A 69 3.64 3.33 17.68
N GLU A 70 3.30 2.81 18.85
CA GLU A 70 3.39 1.37 19.14
C GLU A 70 2.19 0.63 18.54
N GLY A 71 2.46 -0.51 17.89
CA GLY A 71 1.46 -1.35 17.27
C GLY A 71 0.98 -0.83 15.92
N LYS A 72 -0.21 -1.27 15.52
CA LYS A 72 -0.88 -0.92 14.26
C LYS A 72 -2.32 -0.45 14.48
N GLY A 73 -2.83 0.28 13.49
CA GLY A 73 -4.22 0.75 13.48
C GLY A 73 -4.47 2.00 14.32
N THR A 74 -5.76 2.28 14.61
CA THR A 74 -6.23 3.55 15.19
C THR A 74 -5.60 3.88 16.54
N LYS A 75 -5.35 2.87 17.38
CA LYS A 75 -4.76 3.07 18.73
C LYS A 75 -3.34 3.64 18.64
N ALA A 76 -2.55 3.22 17.66
CA ALA A 76 -1.17 3.68 17.46
C ALA A 76 -1.12 5.18 17.16
N LEU A 77 -2.12 5.73 16.47
CA LEU A 77 -2.20 7.13 16.06
C LEU A 77 -2.85 8.07 17.13
N LYS A 78 -3.45 7.53 18.19
CA LYS A 78 -4.21 8.33 19.17
C LYS A 78 -3.38 9.47 19.79
N LYS A 79 -2.10 9.23 20.11
CA LYS A 79 -1.21 10.25 20.67
C LYS A 79 -0.83 11.31 19.62
N PHE A 80 -0.64 10.91 18.38
CA PHE A 80 -0.37 11.80 17.26
C PHE A 80 -1.52 12.78 17.04
N TRP A 81 -2.74 12.28 16.85
CA TRP A 81 -3.92 13.11 16.65
C TRP A 81 -4.20 14.07 17.81
N ARG A 82 -3.95 13.63 19.04
CA ARG A 82 -4.04 14.51 20.21
C ARG A 82 -3.03 15.67 20.11
N LYS A 83 -1.80 15.41 19.63
CA LYS A 83 -0.77 16.44 19.43
C LYS A 83 -1.17 17.41 18.31
N VAL A 84 -1.70 16.89 17.18
CA VAL A 84 -2.23 17.69 16.06
C VAL A 84 -3.34 18.63 16.55
N LYS A 85 -4.35 18.09 17.25
CA LYS A 85 -5.47 18.88 17.79
C LYS A 85 -5.00 19.96 18.80
N ARG A 86 -4.11 19.60 19.74
CA ARG A 86 -3.59 20.53 20.75
C ARG A 86 -2.82 21.69 20.13
N LYS A 87 -2.07 21.44 19.06
CA LYS A 87 -1.30 22.46 18.34
C LYS A 87 -2.08 23.16 17.22
N ASN A 88 -3.33 22.82 17.03
CA ASN A 88 -4.20 23.33 15.96
C ASN A 88 -3.55 23.24 14.56
N ILE A 89 -2.90 22.11 14.27
CA ILE A 89 -2.26 21.85 12.98
C ILE A 89 -3.34 21.49 11.96
N LYS A 90 -3.33 22.16 10.82
CA LYS A 90 -4.24 21.87 9.70
C LYS A 90 -3.57 20.96 8.70
N ILE A 91 -3.92 19.69 8.74
CA ILE A 91 -3.48 18.71 7.75
C ILE A 91 -4.36 18.85 6.50
N LYS A 92 -3.74 19.03 5.34
CA LYS A 92 -4.41 19.16 4.05
C LYS A 92 -4.52 17.84 3.30
N HIS A 93 -3.45 17.04 3.33
CA HIS A 93 -3.40 15.74 2.63
C HIS A 93 -2.88 14.65 3.56
N VAL A 94 -3.50 13.49 3.48
CA VAL A 94 -3.08 12.30 4.24
C VAL A 94 -2.94 11.13 3.29
N ALA A 95 -1.74 10.62 3.10
CA ALA A 95 -1.49 9.39 2.35
C ALA A 95 -1.47 8.17 3.29
N THR A 96 -2.21 7.12 2.95
CA THR A 96 -2.20 5.84 3.70
C THR A 96 -2.28 4.65 2.76
N ASP A 97 -2.04 3.46 3.31
CA ASP A 97 -2.51 2.22 2.68
C ASP A 97 -4.05 2.09 2.75
N LEU A 98 -4.60 1.05 2.12
CA LEU A 98 -6.03 0.73 2.16
C LEU A 98 -6.47 0.07 3.49
N SER A 99 -5.78 0.34 4.59
CA SER A 99 -6.16 -0.16 5.92
C SER A 99 -7.42 0.52 6.44
N ALA A 100 -8.48 -0.24 6.65
CA ALA A 100 -9.73 0.28 7.21
C ALA A 100 -9.53 1.03 8.54
N ALA A 101 -8.50 0.65 9.31
CA ALA A 101 -8.17 1.30 10.57
C ALA A 101 -7.56 2.70 10.37
N PHE A 102 -6.67 2.86 9.38
CA PHE A 102 -6.10 4.17 9.06
C PHE A 102 -7.13 5.08 8.44
N ILE A 103 -7.93 4.56 7.51
CA ILE A 103 -9.04 5.26 6.89
C ILE A 103 -9.98 5.83 7.97
N ALA A 104 -10.50 4.98 8.86
CA ALA A 104 -11.37 5.42 9.94
C ALA A 104 -10.70 6.46 10.85
N SER A 105 -9.41 6.29 11.13
CA SER A 105 -8.63 7.24 11.94
C SER A 105 -8.48 8.61 11.30
N VAL A 106 -8.26 8.67 9.99
CA VAL A 106 -8.16 9.92 9.21
C VAL A 106 -9.51 10.62 9.16
N MET A 107 -10.58 9.90 8.81
CA MET A 107 -11.94 10.45 8.73
C MET A 107 -12.41 11.03 10.07
N GLU A 108 -12.08 10.38 11.20
CA GLU A 108 -12.44 10.86 12.55
C GLU A 108 -11.64 12.11 12.95
N ASN A 109 -10.38 12.22 12.54
CA ASN A 109 -9.47 13.22 13.08
C ASN A 109 -9.15 14.37 12.11
N CYS A 110 -9.26 14.15 10.80
CA CYS A 110 -9.02 15.10 9.72
C CYS A 110 -10.06 14.95 8.60
N PRO A 111 -11.36 15.15 8.87
CA PRO A 111 -12.41 14.91 7.86
C PRO A 111 -12.30 15.84 6.65
N ASP A 112 -11.68 17.01 6.80
CA ASP A 112 -11.49 17.98 5.72
C ASP A 112 -10.21 17.74 4.91
N ALA A 113 -9.36 16.81 5.32
CA ALA A 113 -8.14 16.50 4.59
C ALA A 113 -8.44 15.62 3.36
N VAL A 114 -7.73 15.88 2.27
CA VAL A 114 -7.75 15.00 1.10
C VAL A 114 -7.04 13.71 1.47
N HIS A 115 -7.76 12.60 1.45
CA HIS A 115 -7.19 11.29 1.74
C HIS A 115 -6.69 10.63 0.45
N VAL A 116 -5.43 10.26 0.43
CA VAL A 116 -4.74 9.69 -0.74
C VAL A 116 -4.36 8.25 -0.46
N PHE A 117 -4.61 7.34 -1.40
CA PHE A 117 -4.14 5.97 -1.29
C PHE A 117 -2.80 5.77 -1.99
N ASP A 118 -1.90 5.10 -1.29
CA ASP A 118 -0.63 4.71 -1.87
C ASP A 118 -0.85 3.76 -3.07
N HIS A 119 -0.44 4.22 -4.25
CA HIS A 119 -0.45 3.48 -5.51
C HIS A 119 0.11 2.05 -5.38
N PHE A 120 1.24 1.92 -4.71
CA PHE A 120 1.89 0.62 -4.51
C PHE A 120 0.97 -0.37 -3.79
N HIS A 121 0.28 0.08 -2.73
CA HIS A 121 -0.61 -0.77 -1.95
C HIS A 121 -1.89 -1.14 -2.72
N VAL A 122 -2.42 -0.24 -3.54
CA VAL A 122 -3.57 -0.54 -4.43
C VAL A 122 -3.21 -1.59 -5.47
N VAL A 123 -2.06 -1.43 -6.15
CA VAL A 123 -1.56 -2.40 -7.15
C VAL A 123 -1.21 -3.74 -6.49
N LYS A 124 -0.58 -3.72 -5.32
CA LYS A 124 -0.29 -4.93 -4.54
C LYS A 124 -1.57 -5.70 -4.21
N LEU A 125 -2.61 -5.00 -3.70
CA LEU A 125 -3.90 -5.61 -3.40
C LEU A 125 -4.53 -6.23 -4.65
N MET A 126 -4.50 -5.53 -5.79
CA MET A 126 -5.00 -6.06 -7.06
C MET A 126 -4.25 -7.32 -7.48
N ASN A 127 -2.92 -7.33 -7.35
CA ASN A 127 -2.10 -8.49 -7.65
C ASN A 127 -2.42 -9.69 -6.73
N GLU A 128 -2.67 -9.46 -5.45
CA GLU A 128 -3.13 -10.49 -4.51
C GLU A 128 -4.47 -11.10 -4.95
N LYS A 129 -5.44 -10.27 -5.34
CA LYS A 129 -6.75 -10.76 -5.83
C LYS A 129 -6.61 -11.54 -7.13
N LEU A 130 -5.78 -11.08 -8.05
CA LEU A 130 -5.49 -11.79 -9.30
C LEU A 130 -4.82 -13.16 -9.04
N ASP A 131 -3.88 -13.24 -8.10
CA ASP A 131 -3.25 -14.52 -7.74
C ASP A 131 -4.24 -15.47 -7.04
N ASP A 132 -5.17 -14.95 -6.24
CA ASP A 132 -6.24 -15.76 -5.64
C ASP A 132 -7.17 -16.34 -6.72
N ILE A 133 -7.54 -15.55 -7.72
CA ILE A 133 -8.34 -16.00 -8.87
C ILE A 133 -7.57 -17.08 -9.63
N ARG A 134 -6.30 -16.84 -9.96
CA ARG A 134 -5.44 -17.81 -10.63
C ARG A 134 -5.36 -19.15 -9.86
N ARG A 135 -5.15 -19.10 -8.56
CA ARG A 135 -5.09 -20.29 -7.70
C ARG A 135 -6.40 -21.06 -7.71
N LYS A 136 -7.53 -20.35 -7.64
CA LYS A 136 -8.86 -20.95 -7.70
C LYS A 136 -9.10 -21.63 -9.06
N VAL A 137 -8.81 -20.94 -10.15
CA VAL A 137 -8.90 -21.48 -11.51
C VAL A 137 -8.03 -22.73 -11.65
N TYR A 138 -6.77 -22.66 -11.22
CA TYR A 138 -5.86 -23.80 -11.28
C TYR A 138 -6.35 -25.01 -10.47
N SER A 139 -6.93 -24.79 -9.30
CA SER A 139 -7.44 -25.86 -8.45
C SER A 139 -8.68 -26.55 -9.01
N MET A 140 -9.51 -25.82 -9.75
CA MET A 140 -10.76 -26.33 -10.35
C MET A 140 -10.56 -26.96 -11.72
N GLU A 141 -9.43 -26.67 -12.40
CA GLU A 141 -9.14 -27.21 -13.72
C GLU A 141 -8.78 -28.70 -13.64
N LYS A 142 -9.50 -29.52 -14.39
CA LYS A 142 -9.30 -30.98 -14.43
C LYS A 142 -8.40 -31.42 -15.57
N ASP A 143 -8.35 -30.65 -16.66
CA ASP A 143 -7.52 -30.95 -17.82
C ASP A 143 -6.02 -30.68 -17.49
N ILE A 144 -5.22 -31.74 -17.62
CA ILE A 144 -3.80 -31.71 -17.33
C ILE A 144 -3.04 -30.71 -18.22
N ASN A 145 -3.43 -30.58 -19.49
CA ASN A 145 -2.79 -29.67 -20.44
C ASN A 145 -3.09 -28.21 -20.10
N LYS A 146 -4.35 -27.91 -19.78
CA LYS A 146 -4.76 -26.58 -19.32
C LYS A 146 -4.07 -26.22 -17.99
N ARG A 147 -3.96 -27.15 -17.06
CA ARG A 147 -3.20 -26.94 -15.82
C ARG A 147 -1.72 -26.65 -16.08
N LYS A 148 -1.09 -27.29 -17.07
CA LYS A 148 0.29 -26.98 -17.47
C LYS A 148 0.44 -25.56 -18.00
N VAL A 149 -0.53 -25.07 -18.79
CA VAL A 149 -0.54 -23.69 -19.28
C VAL A 149 -0.64 -22.72 -18.11
N LEU A 150 -1.53 -22.95 -17.15
CA LEU A 150 -1.73 -22.08 -15.96
C LEU A 150 -0.53 -22.14 -14.99
N LYS A 151 0.18 -23.29 -14.94
CA LYS A 151 1.35 -23.43 -14.09
C LYS A 151 2.47 -22.52 -14.56
N GLY A 152 3.03 -21.72 -13.66
CA GLY A 152 4.14 -20.82 -13.97
C GLY A 152 3.75 -19.52 -14.68
N THR A 153 2.45 -19.23 -14.85
CA THR A 153 1.98 -17.94 -15.39
C THR A 153 1.89 -16.84 -14.33
N ARG A 154 2.14 -17.15 -13.07
CA ARG A 154 1.99 -16.19 -11.96
C ARG A 154 2.70 -14.87 -12.24
N TYR A 155 3.99 -14.91 -12.56
CA TYR A 155 4.77 -13.69 -12.76
C TYR A 155 4.38 -12.93 -14.03
N LEU A 156 3.90 -13.63 -15.07
CA LEU A 156 3.38 -13.02 -16.29
C LEU A 156 2.07 -12.27 -16.03
N LEU A 157 1.20 -12.83 -15.19
CA LEU A 157 -0.07 -12.23 -14.82
C LEU A 157 0.11 -11.02 -13.88
N LEU A 158 1.03 -11.11 -12.92
CA LEU A 158 1.24 -10.08 -11.89
C LEU A 158 2.14 -8.94 -12.37
N GLY A 159 3.01 -9.19 -13.34
CA GLY A 159 3.84 -8.16 -13.97
C GLY A 159 3.03 -7.15 -14.78
N ASN A 160 3.69 -6.09 -15.21
CA ASN A 160 3.13 -5.14 -16.16
C ASN A 160 3.14 -5.78 -17.56
N GLY A 161 2.00 -5.81 -18.24
CA GLY A 161 1.88 -6.38 -19.59
C GLY A 161 2.79 -5.69 -20.60
N ALA A 162 3.03 -4.40 -20.45
CA ALA A 162 3.91 -3.62 -21.30
C ALA A 162 5.39 -4.02 -21.19
N ASP A 163 5.80 -4.63 -20.08
CA ASP A 163 7.20 -5.04 -19.83
C ASP A 163 7.49 -6.48 -20.31
N ILE A 164 6.53 -7.15 -20.93
CA ILE A 164 6.69 -8.50 -21.46
C ILE A 164 7.22 -8.40 -22.90
N PHE A 165 8.55 -8.39 -23.05
CA PHE A 165 9.21 -8.30 -24.36
C PHE A 165 9.43 -9.66 -25.03
N ASP A 166 9.52 -10.74 -24.23
CA ASP A 166 9.75 -12.09 -24.74
C ASP A 166 8.50 -12.66 -25.42
N LYS A 167 8.64 -13.08 -26.69
CA LYS A 167 7.54 -13.61 -27.51
C LYS A 167 6.90 -14.87 -26.92
N GLN A 168 7.72 -15.76 -26.33
CA GLN A 168 7.21 -17.02 -25.76
C GLN A 168 6.40 -16.73 -24.49
N HIS A 169 6.86 -15.79 -23.67
CA HIS A 169 6.12 -15.33 -22.49
C HIS A 169 4.80 -14.67 -22.87
N LYS A 170 4.80 -13.85 -23.92
CA LYS A 170 3.57 -13.21 -24.41
C LYS A 170 2.57 -14.23 -24.91
N THR A 171 2.97 -15.17 -25.78
CA THR A 171 2.11 -16.26 -26.26
C THR A 171 1.58 -17.12 -25.12
N ARG A 172 2.43 -17.41 -24.12
CA ARG A 172 2.01 -18.20 -22.95
C ARG A 172 0.96 -17.46 -22.11
N LEU A 173 1.09 -16.16 -21.92
CA LEU A 173 0.11 -15.33 -21.24
C LEU A 173 -1.21 -15.30 -22.01
N GLU A 174 -1.18 -15.03 -23.32
CA GLU A 174 -2.34 -15.01 -24.19
C GLU A 174 -3.10 -16.33 -24.16
N ASN A 175 -2.42 -17.46 -24.25
CA ASN A 175 -3.02 -18.79 -24.14
C ASN A 175 -3.71 -19.01 -22.78
N ALA A 176 -3.09 -18.58 -21.67
CA ALA A 176 -3.68 -18.71 -20.35
C ALA A 176 -4.95 -17.85 -20.20
N LEU A 177 -4.94 -16.63 -20.77
CA LEU A 177 -6.08 -15.72 -20.74
C LEU A 177 -7.22 -16.23 -21.63
N ALA A 178 -6.92 -16.73 -22.83
CA ALA A 178 -7.91 -17.26 -23.75
C ALA A 178 -8.67 -18.49 -23.20
N MET A 179 -8.01 -19.27 -22.34
CA MET A 179 -8.60 -20.49 -21.75
C MET A 179 -9.52 -20.24 -20.56
N ASN A 180 -9.49 -19.03 -19.97
CA ASN A 180 -10.20 -18.79 -18.72
C ASN A 180 -10.73 -17.36 -18.60
N GLU A 181 -12.02 -17.21 -18.81
CA GLU A 181 -12.69 -15.91 -18.79
C GLU A 181 -12.53 -15.13 -17.47
N PRO A 182 -12.73 -15.72 -16.26
CA PRO A 182 -12.49 -14.99 -15.01
C PRO A 182 -11.06 -14.47 -14.86
N LEU A 183 -10.06 -15.26 -15.28
CA LEU A 183 -8.67 -14.86 -15.23
C LEU A 183 -8.36 -13.74 -16.21
N SER A 184 -8.92 -13.83 -17.43
CA SER A 184 -8.82 -12.81 -18.46
C SER A 184 -9.41 -11.47 -17.98
N LYS A 185 -10.64 -11.49 -17.49
CA LYS A 185 -11.30 -10.30 -16.93
C LYS A 185 -10.47 -9.65 -15.81
N ALA A 186 -9.98 -10.46 -14.89
CA ALA A 186 -9.17 -9.96 -13.78
C ALA A 186 -7.84 -9.35 -14.25
N TYR A 187 -7.19 -9.96 -15.24
CA TYR A 187 -5.95 -9.45 -15.82
C TYR A 187 -6.19 -8.08 -16.50
N TYR A 188 -7.19 -7.95 -17.35
CA TYR A 188 -7.47 -6.68 -18.01
C TYR A 188 -7.92 -5.60 -17.04
N LEU A 189 -8.66 -5.92 -15.99
CA LEU A 189 -8.97 -4.98 -14.92
C LEU A 189 -7.73 -4.55 -14.13
N LYS A 190 -6.73 -5.43 -13.95
CA LYS A 190 -5.44 -5.05 -13.38
C LYS A 190 -4.71 -4.04 -14.28
N GLU A 191 -4.66 -4.28 -15.58
CA GLU A 191 -4.02 -3.36 -16.50
C GLU A 191 -4.76 -2.01 -16.58
N GLN A 192 -6.08 -2.03 -16.56
CA GLN A 192 -6.90 -0.80 -16.53
C GLN A 192 -6.69 0.00 -15.24
N LEU A 193 -6.61 -0.66 -14.08
CA LEU A 193 -6.34 0.00 -12.81
C LEU A 193 -5.03 0.79 -12.85
N ARG A 194 -4.01 0.28 -13.52
CA ARG A 194 -2.72 0.95 -13.69
C ARG A 194 -2.80 2.21 -14.54
N GLN A 195 -3.84 2.37 -15.35
CA GLN A 195 -4.03 3.55 -16.19
C GLN A 195 -4.58 4.76 -15.41
N ILE A 196 -4.90 4.63 -14.15
CA ILE A 196 -5.39 5.75 -13.33
C ILE A 196 -4.28 6.79 -13.12
N TRP A 197 -3.09 6.35 -12.73
CA TRP A 197 -2.00 7.23 -12.30
C TRP A 197 -1.30 8.02 -13.43
N PRO A 198 -1.16 7.51 -14.67
CA PRO A 198 -0.58 8.30 -15.75
C PRO A 198 -1.53 9.33 -16.34
N GLN A 199 -2.74 9.50 -15.82
CA GLN A 199 -3.68 10.49 -16.36
C GLN A 199 -3.20 11.92 -16.11
N PRO A 200 -3.34 12.82 -17.09
CA PRO A 200 -2.82 14.19 -16.99
C PRO A 200 -3.60 15.07 -16.02
N THR A 201 -4.84 14.70 -15.70
CA THR A 201 -5.70 15.47 -14.77
C THR A 201 -6.43 14.54 -13.82
N LYS A 202 -6.79 15.07 -12.64
CA LYS A 202 -7.59 14.38 -11.65
C LYS A 202 -8.94 13.91 -12.19
N ASP A 203 -9.64 14.75 -12.94
CA ASP A 203 -10.95 14.43 -13.51
C ASP A 203 -10.87 13.24 -14.51
N MET A 204 -9.77 13.14 -15.25
CA MET A 204 -9.54 12.00 -16.15
C MET A 204 -9.27 10.72 -15.37
N ALA A 205 -8.48 10.80 -14.32
CA ALA A 205 -8.22 9.67 -13.46
C ALA A 205 -9.46 9.19 -12.71
N GLU A 206 -10.30 10.09 -12.22
CA GLU A 206 -11.59 9.76 -11.60
C GLU A 206 -12.50 9.00 -12.59
N LYS A 207 -12.57 9.43 -13.85
CA LYS A 207 -13.34 8.71 -14.87
C LYS A 207 -12.81 7.29 -15.11
N VAL A 208 -11.50 7.11 -15.17
CA VAL A 208 -10.89 5.78 -15.34
C VAL A 208 -11.18 4.92 -14.10
N LEU A 209 -11.14 5.49 -12.91
CA LEU A 209 -11.44 4.79 -11.67
C LEU A 209 -12.92 4.39 -11.59
N ASP A 210 -13.84 5.28 -11.89
CA ASP A 210 -15.28 4.99 -11.89
C ASP A 210 -15.64 3.90 -12.87
N ASP A 211 -15.02 3.92 -14.06
CA ASP A 211 -15.14 2.88 -15.05
C ASP A 211 -14.62 1.54 -14.53
N TRP A 212 -13.46 1.55 -13.88
CA TRP A 212 -12.88 0.37 -13.27
C TRP A 212 -13.79 -0.21 -12.17
N ILE A 213 -14.30 0.63 -11.27
CA ILE A 213 -15.22 0.23 -10.20
C ILE A 213 -16.46 -0.44 -10.80
N ARG A 214 -17.10 0.20 -11.80
CA ARG A 214 -18.27 -0.33 -12.47
C ARG A 214 -18.00 -1.71 -13.09
N GLN A 215 -16.89 -1.87 -13.79
CA GLN A 215 -16.52 -3.13 -14.42
C GLN A 215 -16.18 -4.21 -13.37
N ALA A 216 -15.50 -3.86 -12.29
CA ALA A 216 -15.18 -4.78 -11.20
C ALA A 216 -16.45 -5.30 -10.52
N GLU A 217 -17.45 -4.44 -10.26
CA GLU A 217 -18.75 -4.81 -9.70
C GLU A 217 -19.54 -5.71 -10.63
N GLN A 218 -19.54 -5.42 -11.93
CA GLN A 218 -20.25 -6.19 -12.96
C GLN A 218 -19.54 -7.49 -13.35
N SER A 219 -18.29 -7.67 -12.95
CA SER A 219 -17.45 -8.82 -13.35
C SER A 219 -17.98 -10.18 -12.89
N LYS A 220 -18.85 -10.23 -11.88
CA LYS A 220 -19.29 -11.44 -11.15
C LYS A 220 -18.14 -12.19 -10.48
N ILE A 221 -16.99 -11.55 -10.30
CA ILE A 221 -15.81 -12.09 -9.63
C ILE A 221 -15.74 -11.51 -8.21
N VAL A 222 -16.06 -12.35 -7.22
CA VAL A 222 -16.19 -11.91 -5.80
C VAL A 222 -14.94 -11.17 -5.29
N GLN A 223 -13.75 -11.56 -5.71
CA GLN A 223 -12.51 -10.93 -5.29
C GLN A 223 -12.41 -9.47 -5.78
N LEU A 224 -12.84 -9.21 -7.02
CA LEU A 224 -12.83 -7.87 -7.60
C LEU A 224 -13.96 -6.99 -7.03
N GLN A 225 -15.14 -7.57 -6.84
CA GLN A 225 -16.26 -6.88 -6.19
C GLN A 225 -15.88 -6.43 -4.76
N LYS A 226 -15.22 -7.32 -3.99
CA LYS A 226 -14.72 -6.98 -2.64
C LYS A 226 -13.63 -5.92 -2.65
N MET A 227 -12.87 -5.80 -3.72
CA MET A 227 -11.87 -4.75 -3.87
C MET A 227 -12.49 -3.39 -4.26
N ALA A 228 -13.55 -3.41 -5.07
CA ALA A 228 -14.24 -2.19 -5.51
C ALA A 228 -14.95 -1.46 -4.35
N ILE A 229 -15.49 -2.20 -3.35
CA ILE A 229 -16.25 -1.63 -2.24
C ILE A 229 -15.48 -0.56 -1.45
N PRO A 230 -14.28 -0.83 -0.89
CA PRO A 230 -13.54 0.20 -0.16
C PRO A 230 -13.13 1.36 -1.08
N ILE A 231 -12.69 1.08 -2.29
CA ILE A 231 -12.29 2.10 -3.26
C ILE A 231 -13.45 3.05 -3.56
N ARG A 232 -14.67 2.53 -3.80
CA ARG A 232 -15.87 3.34 -4.02
C ARG A 232 -16.27 4.20 -2.82
N LYS A 233 -16.25 3.64 -1.61
CA LYS A 233 -16.62 4.38 -0.40
C LYS A 233 -15.73 5.58 -0.14
N GLU A 234 -14.55 5.55 -0.66
CA GLU A 234 -13.50 6.52 -0.42
C GLU A 234 -13.21 7.42 -1.62
N SER A 235 -13.86 7.16 -2.76
CA SER A 235 -13.92 8.07 -3.92
C SER A 235 -14.87 9.24 -3.68
N LEU A 236 -14.94 9.75 -2.42
CA LEU A 236 -15.59 11.02 -2.12
C LEU A 236 -14.77 12.17 -2.74
N PRO A 237 -15.41 13.30 -3.14
CA PRO A 237 -14.72 14.41 -3.77
C PRO A 237 -13.50 14.84 -2.96
N GLY A 238 -12.31 14.62 -3.47
CA GLY A 238 -11.05 14.94 -2.81
C GLY A 238 -10.12 13.75 -2.48
N THR A 239 -10.55 12.50 -2.63
CA THR A 239 -9.89 11.33 -2.04
C THR A 239 -8.83 10.65 -2.92
N ILE A 240 -8.65 11.05 -4.17
CA ILE A 240 -7.57 10.50 -5.02
C ILE A 240 -6.69 11.65 -5.46
N ALA A 241 -5.53 11.79 -4.83
CA ALA A 241 -4.44 12.55 -5.41
C ALA A 241 -3.62 11.58 -6.28
N ILE A 242 -3.43 11.98 -7.48
CA ILE A 242 -2.61 11.37 -8.52
C ILE A 242 -1.26 12.03 -8.46
#